data_4d0d19b12c60db5f403abd8ca0713594
#
_entry.id   4d0d19b12c60db5f403abd8ca0713594
#
_cell.length_a   1.000
_cell.length_b   1.000
_cell.length_c   1.000
_cell.angle_alpha   90.00
_cell.angle_beta   90.00
_cell.angle_gamma   90.00
#
_symmetry.space_group_name_H-M   'P 1'
#
loop_
_entity.id
_entity.type
_entity.pdbx_description
1 polymer ?
#
loop_
_entity_poly.entity_id
_entity_poly.type
_entity_poly.pdbx_seq_one_letter_code
_entity_poly.pdbx_strand_id
1 'polypeptide(L)'
;MAKTAWIFSYKLKKNVSDEQFIESTKKLHDEVISKAKGFISWEHYLQENVWTDFVLWETEEDANNATTVGQGKEVTEKFYACIQMNTCRALISQLVKRY
;
A
#
# COMPACT_ATOMS: atom_id res chain seq x y z
N MET A 1 3.16 2.24 -22.23
CA MET A 1 3.71 1.81 -20.94
C MET A 1 2.65 1.10 -20.13
N ALA A 2 3.03 0.01 -19.49
CA ALA A 2 2.05 -0.79 -18.75
C ALA A 2 1.77 -0.18 -17.38
N LYS A 3 0.49 -0.18 -16.98
CA LYS A 3 0.14 0.14 -15.61
C LYS A 3 0.76 -0.91 -14.70
N THR A 4 1.13 -0.50 -13.51
CA THR A 4 1.89 -1.34 -12.60
C THR A 4 1.22 -1.31 -11.24
N ALA A 5 1.13 -2.45 -10.58
CA ALA A 5 0.53 -2.57 -9.27
C ALA A 5 1.57 -2.97 -8.23
N TRP A 6 1.52 -2.32 -7.06
CA TRP A 6 2.09 -2.89 -5.86
C TRP A 6 1.03 -3.86 -5.34
N ILE A 7 1.44 -5.08 -5.06
CA ILE A 7 0.55 -6.08 -4.47
C ILE A 7 1.23 -6.59 -3.22
N PHE A 8 0.62 -6.37 -2.07
CA PHE A 8 1.22 -6.86 -0.85
C PHE A 8 0.17 -7.38 0.12
N SER A 9 0.55 -8.41 0.87
CA SER A 9 -0.30 -9.00 1.88
C SER A 9 0.44 -9.07 3.21
N TYR A 10 -0.31 -9.00 4.32
CA TYR A 10 0.25 -8.89 5.65
C TYR A 10 -0.83 -9.12 6.70
N LYS A 11 -0.38 -9.27 7.94
CA LYS A 11 -1.27 -9.32 9.10
C LYS A 11 -1.00 -8.12 10.00
N LEU A 12 -2.01 -7.67 10.70
CA LEU A 12 -1.86 -6.58 11.66
C LEU A 12 -1.35 -7.13 13.00
N LYS A 13 -0.72 -6.26 13.77
CA LYS A 13 -0.34 -6.57 15.14
C LYS A 13 -1.60 -6.78 15.98
N LYS A 14 -1.49 -7.60 17.04
CA LYS A 14 -2.65 -8.00 17.85
C LYS A 14 -3.37 -6.84 18.51
N ASN A 15 -2.64 -5.80 18.87
CA ASN A 15 -3.21 -4.65 19.58
C ASN A 15 -3.75 -3.57 18.63
N VAL A 16 -3.79 -3.84 17.34
CA VAL A 16 -4.28 -2.89 16.33
C VAL A 16 -5.63 -3.36 15.82
N SER A 17 -6.66 -2.51 15.93
CA SER A 17 -7.97 -2.81 15.36
C SER A 17 -7.99 -2.50 13.88
N ASP A 18 -8.95 -3.11 13.16
CA ASP A 18 -9.14 -2.82 11.74
C ASP A 18 -9.42 -1.33 11.52
N GLU A 19 -10.21 -0.72 12.40
CA GLU A 19 -10.57 0.69 12.30
C GLU A 19 -9.36 1.60 12.46
N GLN A 20 -8.48 1.29 13.42
CA GLN A 20 -7.24 2.04 13.62
C GLN A 20 -6.35 1.96 12.38
N PHE A 21 -6.28 0.78 11.79
CA PHE A 21 -5.47 0.57 10.60
C PHE A 21 -6.04 1.33 9.40
N ILE A 22 -7.35 1.27 9.21
CA ILE A 22 -8.01 1.99 8.11
C ILE A 22 -7.78 3.49 8.26
N GLU A 23 -7.84 4.00 9.48
CA GLU A 23 -7.56 5.42 9.74
C GLU A 23 -6.12 5.79 9.40
N SER A 24 -5.16 4.95 9.79
CA SER A 24 -3.74 5.17 9.44
C SER A 24 -3.53 5.11 7.94
N THR A 25 -4.21 4.20 7.25
CA THR A 25 -4.14 4.09 5.79
C THR A 25 -4.67 5.36 5.14
N LYS A 26 -5.82 5.85 5.63
CA LYS A 26 -6.42 7.05 5.08
C LYS A 26 -5.46 8.24 5.16
N LYS A 27 -4.80 8.40 6.29
CA LYS A 27 -3.85 9.50 6.47
C LYS A 27 -2.65 9.35 5.52
N LEU A 28 -2.11 8.16 5.40
CA LEU A 28 -0.99 7.91 4.49
C LEU A 28 -1.42 8.16 3.03
N HIS A 29 -2.60 7.71 2.67
CA HIS A 29 -3.15 7.95 1.33
C HIS A 29 -3.30 9.45 1.08
N ASP A 30 -4.00 10.15 1.98
CA ASP A 30 -4.35 11.55 1.75
C ASP A 30 -3.12 12.46 1.75
N GLU A 31 -2.14 12.18 2.60
CA GLU A 31 -0.99 13.07 2.80
C GLU A 31 0.20 12.75 1.91
N VAL A 32 0.32 11.50 1.46
CA VAL A 32 1.52 11.06 0.74
C VAL A 32 1.18 10.37 -0.58
N ILE A 33 0.51 9.23 -0.51
CA ILE A 33 0.40 8.34 -1.67
C ILE A 33 -0.43 8.97 -2.79
N SER A 34 -1.55 9.62 -2.46
CA SER A 34 -2.41 10.25 -3.46
C SER A 34 -1.73 11.37 -4.22
N LYS A 35 -0.67 11.94 -3.63
CA LYS A 35 0.08 13.06 -4.22
C LYS A 35 1.27 12.60 -5.03
N ALA A 36 1.60 11.31 -4.98
CA ALA A 36 2.73 10.78 -5.72
C ALA A 36 2.39 10.67 -7.20
N LYS A 37 3.37 10.97 -8.05
CA LYS A 37 3.17 10.93 -9.49
C LYS A 37 2.72 9.55 -9.94
N GLY A 38 1.67 9.51 -10.75
CA GLY A 38 1.18 8.29 -11.36
C GLY A 38 0.25 7.47 -10.51
N PHE A 39 -0.10 7.92 -9.30
CA PHE A 39 -1.05 7.19 -8.45
C PHE A 39 -2.43 7.11 -9.12
N ILE A 40 -3.01 5.91 -9.11
CA ILE A 40 -4.36 5.69 -9.66
C ILE A 40 -5.33 5.29 -8.55
N SER A 41 -5.03 4.22 -7.82
CA SER A 41 -5.95 3.71 -6.80
C SER A 41 -5.23 2.87 -5.76
N TRP A 42 -5.85 2.74 -4.61
CA TRP A 42 -5.38 1.88 -3.53
C TRP A 42 -6.59 1.15 -2.96
N GLU A 43 -6.55 -0.17 -2.97
CA GLU A 43 -7.63 -1.00 -2.45
C GLU A 43 -7.10 -1.95 -1.40
N HIS A 44 -7.85 -2.09 -0.32
CA HIS A 44 -7.61 -3.10 0.71
C HIS A 44 -8.60 -4.24 0.55
N TYR A 45 -8.12 -5.45 0.69
CA TYR A 45 -8.96 -6.65 0.75
C TYR A 45 -8.62 -7.38 2.04
N LEU A 46 -9.61 -7.96 2.69
CA LEU A 46 -9.40 -8.66 3.98
C LEU A 46 -10.08 -10.02 3.94
N GLN A 47 -9.32 -11.06 4.28
CA GLN A 47 -9.86 -12.40 4.48
C GLN A 47 -9.12 -13.06 5.63
N GLU A 48 -9.86 -13.44 6.67
CA GLU A 48 -9.31 -14.21 7.80
C GLU A 48 -8.02 -13.60 8.37
N ASN A 49 -8.05 -12.34 8.71
CA ASN A 49 -6.92 -11.60 9.29
C ASN A 49 -5.77 -11.35 8.33
N VAL A 50 -5.88 -11.74 7.07
CA VAL A 50 -4.87 -11.42 6.07
C VAL A 50 -5.37 -10.28 5.20
N TRP A 51 -4.65 -9.17 5.22
CA TRP A 51 -4.93 -8.01 4.39
C TRP A 51 -4.14 -8.15 3.09
N THR A 52 -4.76 -7.80 1.98
CA THR A 52 -4.10 -7.74 0.68
C THR A 52 -4.38 -6.39 0.06
N ASP A 53 -3.35 -5.69 -0.35
CA ASP A 53 -3.46 -4.36 -0.92
C ASP A 53 -3.06 -4.38 -2.38
N PHE A 54 -3.81 -3.61 -3.18
CA PHE A 54 -3.47 -3.34 -4.57
C PHE A 54 -3.35 -1.84 -4.72
N VAL A 55 -2.14 -1.36 -5.03
CA VAL A 55 -1.91 0.06 -5.29
C VAL A 55 -1.50 0.18 -6.75
N LEU A 56 -2.33 0.84 -7.54
CA LEU A 56 -2.16 0.90 -8.99
C LEU A 56 -1.49 2.21 -9.40
N TRP A 57 -0.51 2.11 -10.30
CA TRP A 57 0.28 3.23 -10.80
C TRP A 57 0.24 3.26 -12.33
N GLU A 58 0.39 4.46 -12.90
CA GLU A 58 0.37 4.63 -14.36
C GLU A 58 1.50 3.89 -15.05
N THR A 59 2.71 3.87 -14.45
CA THR A 59 3.88 3.24 -15.04
C THR A 59 4.70 2.52 -13.99
N GLU A 60 5.59 1.62 -14.42
CA GLU A 60 6.53 0.96 -13.54
C GLU A 60 7.47 1.98 -12.89
N GLU A 61 7.91 2.98 -13.64
CA GLU A 61 8.77 4.03 -13.11
C GLU A 61 8.09 4.76 -11.95
N ASP A 62 6.82 5.13 -12.12
CA ASP A 62 6.07 5.79 -11.07
C ASP A 62 5.93 4.91 -9.84
N ALA A 63 5.66 3.62 -10.03
CA ALA A 63 5.55 2.67 -8.94
C ALA A 63 6.86 2.55 -8.17
N ASN A 64 7.98 2.46 -8.88
CA ASN A 64 9.31 2.36 -8.26
C ASN A 64 9.68 3.63 -7.50
N ASN A 65 9.43 4.79 -8.10
CA ASN A 65 9.76 6.08 -7.48
C ASN A 65 8.93 6.31 -6.21
N ALA A 66 7.71 5.82 -6.20
CA ALA A 66 6.80 6.02 -5.05
C ALA A 66 7.21 5.20 -3.82
N THR A 67 8.07 4.21 -3.96
CA THR A 67 8.50 3.40 -2.81
C THR A 67 9.21 4.21 -1.74
N THR A 68 9.73 5.38 -2.09
CA THR A 68 10.49 6.21 -1.16
C THR A 68 9.79 7.51 -0.77
N VAL A 69 8.62 7.83 -1.37
CA VAL A 69 7.98 9.13 -1.13
C VAL A 69 7.56 9.37 0.31
N GLY A 70 7.31 8.29 1.04
CA GLY A 70 6.88 8.41 2.44
C GLY A 70 7.99 8.27 3.46
N GLN A 71 9.24 8.13 3.03
CA GLN A 71 10.35 7.93 3.97
C GLN A 71 10.48 9.10 4.93
N GLY A 72 10.62 8.78 6.23
CA GLY A 72 10.81 9.78 7.27
C GLY A 72 9.54 10.50 7.70
N LYS A 73 8.39 10.18 7.13
CA LYS A 73 7.14 10.82 7.49
C LYS A 73 6.43 10.05 8.59
N GLU A 74 5.84 10.77 9.53
CA GLU A 74 5.14 10.17 10.67
C GLU A 74 3.98 9.28 10.22
N VAL A 75 3.20 9.71 9.23
CA VAL A 75 2.06 8.92 8.76
C VAL A 75 2.50 7.58 8.18
N THR A 76 3.66 7.54 7.53
CA THR A 76 4.23 6.31 6.99
C THR A 76 4.67 5.38 8.12
N GLU A 77 5.36 5.94 9.10
CA GLU A 77 5.82 5.16 10.25
C GLU A 77 4.66 4.57 11.03
N LYS A 78 3.60 5.34 11.25
CA LYS A 78 2.40 4.86 11.94
C LYS A 78 1.71 3.75 11.18
N PHE A 79 1.64 3.87 9.86
CA PHE A 79 1.06 2.82 9.02
C PHE A 79 1.82 1.50 9.20
N TYR A 80 3.14 1.53 9.01
CA TYR A 80 3.95 0.31 9.14
C TYR A 80 3.99 -0.22 10.57
N ALA A 81 3.85 0.64 11.57
CA ALA A 81 3.82 0.21 12.96
C ALA A 81 2.61 -0.68 13.27
N CYS A 82 1.56 -0.62 12.46
CA CYS A 82 0.38 -1.47 12.61
C CYS A 82 0.60 -2.89 12.09
N ILE A 83 1.62 -3.12 11.29
CA ILE A 83 1.80 -4.35 10.52
C ILE A 83 2.83 -5.27 11.16
N GLN A 84 2.54 -6.58 11.18
CA GLN A 84 3.54 -7.58 11.52
C GLN A 84 4.43 -7.76 10.30
N MET A 85 5.56 -7.06 10.28
CA MET A 85 6.41 -7.00 9.09
C MET A 85 6.95 -8.36 8.63
N ASN A 86 7.12 -9.29 9.57
CA ASN A 86 7.56 -10.64 9.22
C ASN A 86 6.51 -11.44 8.44
N THR A 87 5.26 -10.97 8.39
CA THR A 87 4.20 -11.59 7.60
C THR A 87 4.04 -10.96 6.22
N CYS A 88 4.71 -9.84 5.97
CA CYS A 88 4.53 -9.07 4.74
C CYS A 88 5.12 -9.79 3.54
N ARG A 89 4.32 -9.86 2.47
CA ARG A 89 4.75 -10.35 1.15
C ARG A 89 4.42 -9.26 0.16
N ALA A 90 5.39 -8.84 -0.63
CA ALA A 90 5.21 -7.74 -1.55
C ALA A 90 5.80 -8.09 -2.92
N LEU A 91 5.10 -7.65 -3.97
CA LEU A 91 5.62 -7.73 -5.32
C LEU A 91 5.13 -6.55 -6.13
N ILE A 92 5.84 -6.25 -7.20
CA ILE A 92 5.47 -5.20 -8.14
C ILE A 92 5.26 -5.89 -9.47
N SER A 93 4.07 -5.76 -10.04
CA SER A 93 3.68 -6.51 -11.24
C SER A 93 3.03 -5.58 -12.26
N GLN A 94 3.32 -5.83 -13.53
CA GLN A 94 2.77 -5.05 -14.63
C GLN A 94 1.45 -5.66 -15.08
N LEU A 95 0.50 -4.80 -15.40
CA LEU A 95 -0.76 -5.22 -16.00
C LEU A 95 -0.48 -5.70 -17.42
N VAL A 96 -0.81 -6.95 -17.69
CA VAL A 96 -0.64 -7.54 -19.02
C VAL A 96 -1.93 -7.40 -19.83
N LYS A 97 -3.05 -7.69 -19.21
CA LYS A 97 -4.34 -7.71 -19.92
C LYS A 97 -5.50 -7.53 -18.96
N ARG A 98 -6.44 -6.72 -19.36
CA ARG A 98 -7.72 -6.60 -18.65
C ARG A 98 -8.81 -7.12 -19.59
N TYR A 99 -9.57 -8.08 -19.13
CA TYR A 99 -10.66 -8.66 -19.88
C TYR A 99 -11.97 -7.97 -19.62
#